data_25803bbc776c11b64d26f19f4951f708
#
_entry.id   25803bbc776c11b64d26f19f4951f708
#
_cell.length_a   1.000
_cell.length_b   1.000
_cell.length_c   1.000
_cell.angle_alpha   90.00
_cell.angle_beta   90.00
_cell.angle_gamma   90.00
#
_symmetry.space_group_name_H-M   'P 1'
#
loop_
_entity.id
_entity.type
_entity.pdbx_description
1 polymer ?
#
loop_
_entity_poly.entity_id
_entity_poly.type
_entity_poly.pdbx_seq_one_letter_code
_entity_poly.pdbx_strand_id
1 'polypeptide(L)'
;MFGLVVVVVLVSTVIVGTILGRRDRVGPPVLLILLGGLLGLNPTFGGIRIDGEIVLLLFLPAILYWESMNTSFREIRANARVIVFLSVGLVIATSVAVSWTARALGMESHAAAVLGAVLSPTDAAAVAGLAKKLPRRALTVLRGESIINDGTALVLFAVSVSVAVGGNPVSPAALTGRFIGSYLGGIVAGLLVGWLVTLIRRNIDSPLEEGALSLLTPFAAFLLAQSFDCSGVVAVLMSAFMLTYFGPTVIRARSRLQAFAFWDITTFLLNGSLWVFVGVQIPGSIRRIGQDHVDGGLRHAVFIALAVTGVVVASRFFWGEATTALLRVIDRREVQRSRRVTWRQRMVTAWAGFRGAVSLAAALAIPLTTHDGRAFPDRSLIIFVVVVVILLTVIVQGTTLPAVVRWARMPEDVTHAEELQLARTRGTQAALDALPSVASALGADQDLLLRIQQEYEKHAALVAAEECPDGQLADRKDLVRRVHLGVLDHKRREITALRNQNLIDDIVLRELQEEMDFEEVQLLDPSDD
;
A
#
# COMPACT_ATOMS: atom_id res chain seq x y z
N MET A 1 -11.08 28.12 10.28
CA MET A 1 -9.70 28.28 10.78
C MET A 1 -9.20 27.01 11.48
N PHE A 2 -9.94 26.42 12.44
CA PHE A 2 -9.49 25.24 13.19
C PHE A 2 -9.15 24.03 12.29
N GLY A 3 -9.99 23.66 11.33
CA GLY A 3 -9.72 22.54 10.42
C GLY A 3 -8.43 22.73 9.60
N LEU A 4 -8.13 23.94 9.14
CA LEU A 4 -6.88 24.24 8.42
C LEU A 4 -5.66 24.04 9.32
N VAL A 5 -5.73 24.49 10.59
CA VAL A 5 -4.66 24.27 11.57
C VAL A 5 -4.41 22.78 11.79
N VAL A 6 -5.47 21.98 11.91
CA VAL A 6 -5.36 20.52 12.05
C VAL A 6 -4.65 19.90 10.86
N VAL A 7 -5.02 20.26 9.62
CA VAL A 7 -4.38 19.76 8.40
C VAL A 7 -2.90 20.16 8.35
N VAL A 8 -2.57 21.42 8.62
CA VAL A 8 -1.18 21.92 8.62
C VAL A 8 -0.34 21.19 9.66
N VAL A 9 -0.84 21.04 10.89
CA VAL A 9 -0.13 20.34 11.97
C VAL A 9 0.04 18.86 11.61
N LEU A 10 -0.98 18.20 11.05
CA LEU A 10 -0.92 16.81 10.63
C LEU A 10 0.15 16.59 9.57
N VAL A 11 0.11 17.36 8.47
CA VAL A 11 1.09 17.27 7.38
C VAL A 11 2.50 17.59 7.88
N SER A 12 2.66 18.62 8.69
CA SER A 12 3.97 18.97 9.30
C SER A 12 4.50 17.82 10.16
N THR A 13 3.62 17.19 10.95
CA THR A 13 3.99 16.03 11.80
C THR A 13 4.42 14.84 10.94
N VAL A 14 3.73 14.58 9.82
CA VAL A 14 4.09 13.51 8.88
C VAL A 14 5.48 13.77 8.29
N ILE A 15 5.74 14.99 7.81
CA ILE A 15 7.04 15.36 7.23
C ILE A 15 8.16 15.24 8.26
N VAL A 16 8.00 15.88 9.43
CA VAL A 16 9.02 15.88 10.49
C VAL A 16 9.27 14.46 10.99
N GLY A 17 8.21 13.69 11.28
CA GLY A 17 8.34 12.31 11.76
C GLY A 17 9.02 11.39 10.75
N THR A 18 8.78 11.59 9.45
CA THR A 18 9.43 10.79 8.41
C THR A 18 10.90 11.17 8.24
N ILE A 19 11.25 12.48 8.26
CA ILE A 19 12.64 12.94 8.19
C ILE A 19 13.46 12.41 9.36
N LEU A 20 12.92 12.52 10.59
CA LEU A 20 13.57 11.99 11.78
C LEU A 20 13.70 10.46 11.73
N GLY A 21 12.66 9.75 11.25
CA GLY A 21 12.66 8.30 11.15
C GLY A 21 13.63 7.71 10.13
N ARG A 22 13.98 8.50 9.09
CA ARG A 22 15.03 8.10 8.14
C ARG A 22 16.44 8.21 8.74
N ARG A 23 16.63 9.11 9.69
CA ARG A 23 17.94 9.37 10.31
C ARG A 23 18.23 8.39 11.46
N ASP A 24 17.19 7.96 12.16
CA ASP A 24 17.30 7.08 13.32
C ASP A 24 17.03 5.61 12.95
N ARG A 25 17.46 4.67 13.81
CA ARG A 25 17.19 3.23 13.67
C ARG A 25 15.72 2.86 13.89
N VAL A 26 14.89 3.85 14.25
CA VAL A 26 13.46 3.68 14.52
C VAL A 26 12.69 4.00 13.23
N GLY A 27 11.92 3.05 12.74
CA GLY A 27 11.16 3.23 11.51
C GLY A 27 10.13 4.37 11.59
N PRO A 28 9.85 5.07 10.47
CA PRO A 28 8.93 6.19 10.42
C PRO A 28 7.56 5.97 11.08
N PRO A 29 6.87 4.82 10.93
CA PRO A 29 5.58 4.59 11.58
C PRO A 29 5.60 4.74 13.10
N VAL A 30 6.67 4.25 13.75
CA VAL A 30 6.80 4.34 15.22
C VAL A 30 6.91 5.79 15.67
N LEU A 31 7.73 6.60 14.99
CA LEU A 31 7.88 8.02 15.31
C LEU A 31 6.60 8.81 15.05
N LEU A 32 5.89 8.51 13.97
CA LEU A 32 4.61 9.16 13.66
C LEU A 32 3.56 8.86 14.76
N ILE A 33 3.51 7.63 15.25
CA ILE A 33 2.63 7.26 16.37
C ILE A 33 3.03 8.02 17.65
N LEU A 34 4.32 8.11 17.96
CA LEU A 34 4.80 8.83 19.16
C LEU A 34 4.48 10.32 19.08
N LEU A 35 4.76 10.97 17.95
CA LEU A 35 4.43 12.37 17.72
C LEU A 35 2.91 12.61 17.76
N GLY A 36 2.13 11.70 17.17
CA GLY A 36 0.67 11.71 17.27
C GLY A 36 0.21 11.60 18.73
N GLY A 37 0.83 10.73 19.52
CA GLY A 37 0.55 10.61 20.97
C GLY A 37 0.81 11.89 21.75
N LEU A 38 1.92 12.58 21.45
CA LEU A 38 2.22 13.89 22.01
C LEU A 38 1.16 14.94 21.64
N LEU A 39 0.74 14.97 20.35
CA LEU A 39 -0.35 15.84 19.91
C LEU A 39 -1.66 15.52 20.63
N GLY A 40 -1.98 14.25 20.84
CA GLY A 40 -3.19 13.79 21.53
C GLY A 40 -3.25 14.13 23.02
N LEU A 41 -2.10 14.48 23.66
CA LEU A 41 -2.07 15.01 25.02
C LEU A 41 -2.66 16.43 25.11
N ASN A 42 -2.56 17.21 24.05
CA ASN A 42 -3.17 18.54 23.99
C ASN A 42 -4.70 18.39 23.84
N PRO A 43 -5.51 19.01 24.72
CA PRO A 43 -6.97 18.91 24.68
C PRO A 43 -7.58 19.33 23.34
N THR A 44 -6.95 20.28 22.67
CA THR A 44 -7.40 20.80 21.36
C THR A 44 -7.35 19.72 20.28
N PHE A 45 -6.29 18.91 20.24
CA PHE A 45 -6.10 17.84 19.23
C PHE A 45 -6.64 16.50 19.72
N GLY A 46 -6.52 16.18 21.01
CA GLY A 46 -7.08 14.96 21.62
C GLY A 46 -8.60 14.91 21.65
N GLY A 47 -9.28 16.07 21.50
CA GLY A 47 -10.73 16.19 21.37
C GLY A 47 -11.25 15.98 19.94
N ILE A 48 -10.37 15.90 18.93
CA ILE A 48 -10.78 15.69 17.53
C ILE A 48 -11.39 14.30 17.40
N ARG A 49 -12.69 14.27 17.17
CA ARG A 49 -13.39 13.04 16.80
C ARG A 49 -13.22 12.85 15.30
N ILE A 50 -12.36 11.92 14.93
CA ILE A 50 -12.25 11.49 13.55
C ILE A 50 -13.37 10.49 13.32
N ASP A 51 -14.26 10.83 12.42
CA ASP A 51 -15.29 9.90 12.00
C ASP A 51 -14.63 8.74 11.24
N GLY A 52 -14.75 7.53 11.78
CA GLY A 52 -14.16 6.34 11.17
C GLY A 52 -14.71 6.08 9.79
N GLU A 53 -15.95 6.49 9.51
CA GLU A 53 -16.55 6.39 8.17
C GLU A 53 -15.80 7.27 7.16
N ILE A 54 -15.44 8.50 7.53
CA ILE A 54 -14.62 9.38 6.67
C ILE A 54 -13.25 8.74 6.40
N VAL A 55 -12.63 8.13 7.41
CA VAL A 55 -11.34 7.44 7.21
C VAL A 55 -11.50 6.27 6.24
N LEU A 56 -12.54 5.46 6.40
CA LEU A 56 -12.79 4.34 5.50
C LEU A 56 -13.13 4.78 4.07
N LEU A 57 -13.91 5.86 3.91
CA LEU A 57 -14.36 6.32 2.60
C LEU A 57 -13.30 7.12 1.83
N LEU A 58 -12.46 7.88 2.53
CA LEU A 58 -11.48 8.77 1.90
C LEU A 58 -10.10 8.11 1.75
N PHE A 59 -9.61 7.46 2.81
CA PHE A 59 -8.24 6.94 2.83
C PHE A 59 -8.12 5.58 2.18
N LEU A 60 -9.05 4.68 2.49
CA LEU A 60 -8.95 3.28 2.07
C LEU A 60 -9.00 3.11 0.54
N PRO A 61 -9.96 3.71 -0.21
CA PRO A 61 -9.99 3.56 -1.66
C PRO A 61 -8.73 4.09 -2.34
N ALA A 62 -8.23 5.24 -1.90
CA ALA A 62 -7.04 5.86 -2.47
C ALA A 62 -5.77 5.03 -2.26
N ILE A 63 -5.54 4.56 -1.03
CA ILE A 63 -4.37 3.74 -0.68
C ILE A 63 -4.43 2.39 -1.41
N LEU A 64 -5.56 1.69 -1.34
CA LEU A 64 -5.73 0.39 -1.99
C LEU A 64 -5.60 0.45 -3.51
N TYR A 65 -6.10 1.51 -4.12
CA TYR A 65 -5.97 1.73 -5.55
C TYR A 65 -4.50 1.81 -5.96
N TRP A 66 -3.71 2.64 -5.27
CA TRP A 66 -2.30 2.80 -5.57
C TRP A 66 -1.47 1.55 -5.28
N GLU A 67 -1.71 0.89 -4.15
CA GLU A 67 -1.07 -0.38 -3.83
C GLU A 67 -1.38 -1.47 -4.87
N SER A 68 -2.63 -1.51 -5.35
CA SER A 68 -3.07 -2.45 -6.38
C SER A 68 -2.44 -2.17 -7.74
N MET A 69 -2.33 -0.89 -8.12
CA MET A 69 -1.66 -0.45 -9.35
C MET A 69 -0.18 -0.84 -9.37
N ASN A 70 0.49 -0.81 -8.21
CA ASN A 70 1.91 -1.18 -8.04
C ASN A 70 2.13 -2.68 -7.77
N THR A 71 1.09 -3.50 -7.87
CA THR A 71 1.18 -4.93 -7.59
C THR A 71 0.98 -5.75 -8.86
N SER A 72 1.86 -6.73 -9.12
CA SER A 72 1.77 -7.57 -10.32
C SER A 72 0.58 -8.52 -10.27
N PHE A 73 -0.40 -8.30 -11.14
CA PHE A 73 -1.56 -9.20 -11.28
C PHE A 73 -1.13 -10.61 -11.72
N ARG A 74 -0.10 -10.74 -12.57
CA ARG A 74 0.46 -12.03 -12.99
C ARG A 74 0.97 -12.83 -11.81
N GLU A 75 1.69 -12.19 -10.90
CA GLU A 75 2.22 -12.84 -9.70
C GLU A 75 1.13 -13.18 -8.69
N ILE A 76 0.13 -12.30 -8.50
CA ILE A 76 -1.06 -12.60 -7.68
C ILE A 76 -1.76 -13.85 -8.22
N ARG A 77 -2.03 -13.90 -9.54
CA ARG A 77 -2.68 -15.07 -10.17
C ARG A 77 -1.83 -16.34 -10.02
N ALA A 78 -0.51 -16.24 -10.18
CA ALA A 78 0.41 -17.36 -10.01
C ALA A 78 0.46 -17.90 -8.57
N ASN A 79 0.22 -17.05 -7.57
CA ASN A 79 0.22 -17.39 -6.15
C ASN A 79 -1.20 -17.37 -5.55
N ALA A 80 -2.27 -17.29 -6.37
CA ALA A 80 -3.64 -17.04 -5.92
C ALA A 80 -4.12 -18.03 -4.84
N ARG A 81 -3.78 -19.32 -4.95
CA ARG A 81 -4.16 -20.31 -3.92
C ARG A 81 -3.57 -19.98 -2.56
N VAL A 82 -2.27 -19.66 -2.51
CA VAL A 82 -1.58 -19.30 -1.27
C VAL A 82 -2.17 -18.02 -0.71
N ILE A 83 -2.37 -17.01 -1.56
CA ILE A 83 -2.91 -15.71 -1.18
C ILE A 83 -4.34 -15.86 -0.64
N VAL A 84 -5.22 -16.61 -1.31
CA VAL A 84 -6.61 -16.82 -0.84
C VAL A 84 -6.64 -17.54 0.51
N PHE A 85 -5.84 -18.60 0.70
CA PHE A 85 -5.78 -19.29 1.99
C PHE A 85 -5.20 -18.38 3.10
N LEU A 86 -4.22 -17.56 2.80
CA LEU A 86 -3.64 -16.63 3.78
C LEU A 86 -4.54 -15.41 4.02
N SER A 87 -5.27 -14.91 3.02
CA SER A 87 -6.10 -13.72 3.20
C SER A 87 -7.48 -14.07 3.76
N VAL A 88 -8.22 -14.99 3.16
CA VAL A 88 -9.57 -15.31 3.62
C VAL A 88 -9.54 -16.24 4.84
N GLY A 89 -8.79 -17.33 4.75
CA GLY A 89 -8.73 -18.32 5.81
C GLY A 89 -8.09 -17.80 7.09
N LEU A 90 -6.97 -17.06 6.99
CA LEU A 90 -6.31 -16.46 8.15
C LEU A 90 -7.18 -15.39 8.81
N VAL A 91 -7.88 -14.56 8.02
CA VAL A 91 -8.78 -13.53 8.54
C VAL A 91 -9.89 -14.17 9.39
N ILE A 92 -10.54 -15.22 8.88
CA ILE A 92 -11.57 -15.95 9.63
C ILE A 92 -10.98 -16.59 10.88
N ALA A 93 -9.85 -17.31 10.75
CA ALA A 93 -9.21 -17.98 11.88
C ALA A 93 -8.77 -16.98 12.97
N THR A 94 -8.18 -15.86 12.58
CA THR A 94 -7.76 -14.82 13.52
C THR A 94 -8.98 -14.15 14.18
N SER A 95 -10.03 -13.84 13.40
CA SER A 95 -11.26 -13.26 13.93
C SER A 95 -11.90 -14.17 14.98
N VAL A 96 -12.02 -15.47 14.70
CA VAL A 96 -12.56 -16.45 15.64
C VAL A 96 -11.67 -16.58 16.89
N ALA A 97 -10.36 -16.69 16.73
CA ALA A 97 -9.43 -16.85 17.84
C ALA A 97 -9.43 -15.62 18.77
N VAL A 98 -9.41 -14.43 18.21
CA VAL A 98 -9.48 -13.17 18.96
C VAL A 98 -10.83 -13.04 19.69
N SER A 99 -11.94 -13.31 18.97
CA SER A 99 -13.29 -13.27 19.57
C SER A 99 -13.43 -14.23 20.73
N TRP A 100 -12.94 -15.46 20.56
CA TRP A 100 -12.97 -16.47 21.62
C TRP A 100 -12.13 -16.05 22.84
N THR A 101 -10.93 -15.51 22.61
CA THR A 101 -10.05 -15.05 23.68
C THR A 101 -10.65 -13.85 24.43
N ALA A 102 -11.17 -12.86 23.70
CA ALA A 102 -11.80 -11.70 24.29
C ALA A 102 -13.03 -12.06 25.15
N ARG A 103 -13.85 -13.00 24.67
CA ARG A 103 -14.99 -13.54 25.44
C ARG A 103 -14.54 -14.29 26.70
N ALA A 104 -13.51 -15.12 26.60
CA ALA A 104 -12.95 -15.85 27.74
C ALA A 104 -12.40 -14.91 28.82
N LEU A 105 -12.02 -13.68 28.43
CA LEU A 105 -11.53 -12.62 29.31
C LEU A 105 -12.64 -11.66 29.77
N GLY A 106 -13.91 -12.00 29.57
CA GLY A 106 -15.06 -11.27 30.12
C GLY A 106 -15.66 -10.21 29.20
N MET A 107 -15.22 -10.11 27.94
CA MET A 107 -15.80 -9.18 26.97
C MET A 107 -17.18 -9.66 26.49
N GLU A 108 -18.10 -8.74 26.22
CA GLU A 108 -19.42 -9.07 25.69
C GLU A 108 -19.29 -9.79 24.31
N SER A 109 -20.16 -10.78 24.07
CA SER A 109 -20.04 -11.71 22.94
C SER A 109 -20.01 -11.05 21.57
N HIS A 110 -20.89 -10.06 21.35
CA HIS A 110 -20.97 -9.35 20.07
C HIS A 110 -19.84 -8.34 19.91
N ALA A 111 -19.45 -7.68 21.01
CA ALA A 111 -18.29 -6.78 21.06
C ALA A 111 -16.98 -7.54 20.76
N ALA A 112 -16.82 -8.74 21.33
CA ALA A 112 -15.67 -9.61 21.05
C ALA A 112 -15.63 -10.07 19.58
N ALA A 113 -16.77 -10.34 18.94
CA ALA A 113 -16.83 -10.67 17.52
C ALA A 113 -16.40 -9.48 16.63
N VAL A 114 -16.84 -8.28 16.98
CA VAL A 114 -16.43 -7.04 16.31
C VAL A 114 -14.92 -6.82 16.47
N LEU A 115 -14.37 -6.98 17.69
CA LEU A 115 -12.93 -6.88 17.93
C LEU A 115 -12.13 -7.87 17.08
N GLY A 116 -12.62 -9.12 16.97
CA GLY A 116 -12.00 -10.15 16.14
C GLY A 116 -11.97 -9.77 14.67
N ALA A 117 -13.07 -9.24 14.13
CA ALA A 117 -13.14 -8.78 12.74
C ALA A 117 -12.18 -7.59 12.49
N VAL A 118 -12.15 -6.61 13.39
CA VAL A 118 -11.30 -5.40 13.29
C VAL A 118 -9.81 -5.75 13.32
N LEU A 119 -9.39 -6.72 14.14
CA LEU A 119 -7.97 -7.10 14.28
C LEU A 119 -7.53 -8.20 13.33
N SER A 120 -8.41 -8.73 12.50
CA SER A 120 -8.06 -9.82 11.59
C SER A 120 -7.19 -9.41 10.39
N PRO A 121 -7.32 -8.21 9.76
CA PRO A 121 -6.51 -7.85 8.61
C PRO A 121 -5.06 -7.48 9.00
N THR A 122 -4.14 -7.63 8.03
CA THR A 122 -2.71 -7.29 8.18
C THR A 122 -2.34 -6.19 7.20
N ASP A 123 -1.39 -5.34 7.59
CA ASP A 123 -0.93 -4.20 6.80
C ASP A 123 0.45 -4.48 6.19
N ALA A 124 0.50 -4.62 4.85
CA ALA A 124 1.74 -4.83 4.12
C ALA A 124 2.52 -3.53 3.85
N ALA A 125 1.87 -2.36 3.89
CA ALA A 125 2.53 -1.08 3.66
C ALA A 125 3.59 -0.79 4.74
N ALA A 126 3.28 -1.12 6.01
CA ALA A 126 4.23 -1.04 7.10
C ALA A 126 5.46 -1.96 6.89
N VAL A 127 5.25 -3.15 6.29
CA VAL A 127 6.34 -4.10 5.99
C VAL A 127 7.27 -3.56 4.91
N ALA A 128 6.72 -3.00 3.83
CA ALA A 128 7.49 -2.55 2.67
C ALA A 128 8.55 -1.48 3.06
N GLY A 129 8.19 -0.57 3.99
CA GLY A 129 9.11 0.45 4.50
C GLY A 129 10.24 -0.10 5.39
N LEU A 130 10.01 -1.23 6.07
CA LEU A 130 10.95 -1.79 7.05
C LEU A 130 11.82 -2.91 6.49
N ALA A 131 11.43 -3.56 5.39
CA ALA A 131 12.06 -4.77 4.87
C ALA A 131 12.53 -4.62 3.42
N LYS A 132 13.38 -3.62 3.14
CA LYS A 132 13.97 -3.35 1.80
C LYS A 132 14.71 -4.58 1.18
N LYS A 133 15.05 -5.61 1.96
CA LYS A 133 15.76 -6.82 1.52
C LYS A 133 14.87 -8.05 1.33
N LEU A 134 13.55 -7.89 1.32
CA LEU A 134 12.68 -9.03 1.04
C LEU A 134 12.64 -9.33 -0.47
N PRO A 135 12.74 -10.61 -0.87
CA PRO A 135 12.55 -11.00 -2.27
C PRO A 135 11.19 -10.54 -2.78
N ARG A 136 11.14 -10.12 -4.06
CA ARG A 136 9.92 -9.62 -4.74
C ARG A 136 8.71 -10.53 -4.52
N ARG A 137 8.89 -11.84 -4.64
CA ARG A 137 7.81 -12.81 -4.42
C ARG A 137 7.22 -12.75 -3.00
N ALA A 138 8.06 -12.59 -1.98
CA ALA A 138 7.57 -12.48 -0.59
C ALA A 138 6.78 -11.17 -0.40
N LEU A 139 7.26 -10.07 -0.96
CA LEU A 139 6.54 -8.79 -0.96
C LEU A 139 5.22 -8.87 -1.71
N THR A 140 5.19 -9.51 -2.88
CA THR A 140 3.95 -9.68 -3.67
C THR A 140 2.93 -10.53 -2.93
N VAL A 141 3.37 -11.62 -2.27
CA VAL A 141 2.45 -12.44 -1.45
C VAL A 141 1.90 -11.64 -0.27
N LEU A 142 2.75 -10.90 0.43
CA LEU A 142 2.33 -10.05 1.55
C LEU A 142 1.38 -8.93 1.11
N ARG A 143 1.68 -8.25 -0.01
CA ARG A 143 0.79 -7.21 -0.57
C ARG A 143 -0.53 -7.81 -1.04
N GLY A 144 -0.48 -8.90 -1.81
CA GLY A 144 -1.70 -9.58 -2.27
C GLY A 144 -2.54 -10.13 -1.12
N GLU A 145 -1.91 -10.63 -0.06
CA GLU A 145 -2.57 -11.03 1.17
C GLU A 145 -3.26 -9.81 1.82
N SER A 146 -2.53 -8.69 2.03
CA SER A 146 -3.04 -7.48 2.67
C SER A 146 -4.25 -6.90 1.92
N ILE A 147 -4.16 -6.77 0.61
CA ILE A 147 -5.23 -6.20 -0.22
C ILE A 147 -6.52 -7.04 -0.15
N ILE A 148 -6.42 -8.37 -0.14
CA ILE A 148 -7.58 -9.26 -0.12
C ILE A 148 -8.11 -9.43 1.31
N ASN A 149 -7.24 -9.43 2.33
CA ASN A 149 -7.66 -9.59 3.71
C ASN A 149 -8.45 -8.38 4.22
N ASP A 150 -8.12 -7.16 3.77
CA ASP A 150 -8.86 -5.94 4.12
C ASP A 150 -10.32 -6.04 3.65
N GLY A 151 -10.54 -6.50 2.40
CA GLY A 151 -11.88 -6.77 1.90
C GLY A 151 -12.64 -7.81 2.72
N THR A 152 -11.97 -8.90 3.09
CA THR A 152 -12.56 -9.97 3.90
C THR A 152 -12.91 -9.48 5.30
N ALA A 153 -11.99 -8.75 5.94
CA ALA A 153 -12.17 -8.24 7.29
C ALA A 153 -13.29 -7.20 7.37
N LEU A 154 -13.41 -6.31 6.39
CA LEU A 154 -14.48 -5.31 6.36
C LEU A 154 -15.87 -5.93 6.16
N VAL A 155 -15.99 -7.01 5.38
CA VAL A 155 -17.24 -7.76 5.28
C VAL A 155 -17.58 -8.42 6.62
N LEU A 156 -16.60 -9.07 7.29
CA LEU A 156 -16.81 -9.64 8.61
C LEU A 156 -17.16 -8.57 9.65
N PHE A 157 -16.51 -7.41 9.57
CA PHE A 157 -16.79 -6.26 10.43
C PHE A 157 -18.23 -5.77 10.26
N ALA A 158 -18.66 -5.52 9.02
CA ALA A 158 -20.01 -5.05 8.72
C ALA A 158 -21.07 -6.02 9.26
N VAL A 159 -20.87 -7.33 9.07
CA VAL A 159 -21.77 -8.36 9.61
C VAL A 159 -21.75 -8.38 11.13
N SER A 160 -20.56 -8.36 11.75
CA SER A 160 -20.43 -8.40 13.22
C SER A 160 -21.08 -7.17 13.87
N VAL A 161 -20.90 -5.99 13.27
CA VAL A 161 -21.55 -4.74 13.73
C VAL A 161 -23.06 -4.83 13.56
N SER A 162 -23.55 -5.29 12.40
CA SER A 162 -25.00 -5.44 12.14
C SER A 162 -25.68 -6.33 13.19
N VAL A 163 -25.03 -7.44 13.57
CA VAL A 163 -25.56 -8.33 14.63
C VAL A 163 -25.47 -7.66 15.98
N ALA A 164 -24.39 -6.97 16.30
CA ALA A 164 -24.16 -6.30 17.59
C ALA A 164 -25.13 -5.12 17.82
N VAL A 165 -25.56 -4.45 16.76
CA VAL A 165 -26.50 -3.30 16.83
C VAL A 165 -27.96 -3.76 17.01
N GLY A 166 -28.25 -5.05 16.95
CA GLY A 166 -29.60 -5.60 17.14
C GLY A 166 -30.21 -6.20 15.89
N GLY A 167 -29.37 -6.51 14.87
CA GLY A 167 -29.78 -7.26 13.70
C GLY A 167 -30.14 -8.71 14.04
N ASN A 168 -31.04 -9.30 13.27
CA ASN A 168 -31.38 -10.71 13.42
C ASN A 168 -30.15 -11.61 13.25
N PRO A 169 -30.00 -12.66 14.07
CA PRO A 169 -28.91 -13.61 13.92
C PRO A 169 -28.96 -14.22 12.51
N VAL A 170 -27.90 -14.00 11.74
CA VAL A 170 -27.80 -14.49 10.37
C VAL A 170 -27.32 -15.93 10.41
N SER A 171 -28.03 -16.84 9.73
CA SER A 171 -27.57 -18.23 9.63
C SER A 171 -26.20 -18.32 8.92
N PRO A 172 -25.35 -19.31 9.23
CA PRO A 172 -24.06 -19.46 8.56
C PRO A 172 -24.16 -19.54 7.04
N ALA A 173 -25.22 -20.15 6.50
CA ALA A 173 -25.46 -20.23 5.08
C ALA A 173 -25.79 -18.85 4.46
N ALA A 174 -26.64 -18.06 5.11
CA ALA A 174 -26.97 -16.70 4.67
C ALA A 174 -25.76 -15.76 4.79
N LEU A 175 -24.92 -15.94 5.81
CA LEU A 175 -23.66 -15.22 5.97
C LEU A 175 -22.70 -15.52 4.80
N THR A 176 -22.53 -16.81 4.46
CA THR A 176 -21.71 -17.23 3.33
C THR A 176 -22.26 -16.67 2.01
N GLY A 177 -23.58 -16.70 1.82
CA GLY A 177 -24.24 -16.14 0.64
C GLY A 177 -24.01 -14.63 0.51
N ARG A 178 -24.16 -13.87 1.61
CA ARG A 178 -23.88 -12.42 1.63
C ARG A 178 -22.40 -12.14 1.34
N PHE A 179 -21.49 -12.91 1.92
CA PHE A 179 -20.06 -12.77 1.67
C PHE A 179 -19.72 -12.99 0.19
N ILE A 180 -20.16 -14.09 -0.41
CA ILE A 180 -19.94 -14.40 -1.82
C ILE A 180 -20.59 -13.35 -2.71
N GLY A 181 -21.84 -12.95 -2.43
CA GLY A 181 -22.56 -11.92 -3.18
C GLY A 181 -21.85 -10.56 -3.13
N SER A 182 -21.38 -10.15 -1.96
CA SER A 182 -20.63 -8.91 -1.76
C SER A 182 -19.31 -8.91 -2.55
N TYR A 183 -18.58 -10.03 -2.57
CA TYR A 183 -17.36 -10.16 -3.36
C TYR A 183 -17.63 -10.16 -4.86
N LEU A 184 -18.58 -10.96 -5.35
CA LEU A 184 -18.90 -11.03 -6.77
C LEU A 184 -19.45 -9.68 -7.30
N GLY A 185 -20.32 -9.04 -6.53
CA GLY A 185 -20.81 -7.70 -6.86
C GLY A 185 -19.71 -6.65 -6.91
N GLY A 186 -18.77 -6.71 -5.96
CA GLY A 186 -17.56 -5.86 -5.97
C GLY A 186 -16.69 -6.08 -7.21
N ILE A 187 -16.46 -7.34 -7.60
CA ILE A 187 -15.74 -7.68 -8.83
C ILE A 187 -16.43 -7.06 -10.06
N VAL A 188 -17.73 -7.25 -10.20
CA VAL A 188 -18.51 -6.73 -11.34
C VAL A 188 -18.47 -5.21 -11.37
N ALA A 189 -18.72 -4.55 -10.25
CA ALA A 189 -18.69 -3.09 -10.13
C ALA A 189 -17.30 -2.53 -10.48
N GLY A 190 -16.23 -3.14 -9.96
CA GLY A 190 -14.85 -2.73 -10.23
C GLY A 190 -14.45 -2.89 -11.68
N LEU A 191 -14.80 -4.02 -12.31
CA LEU A 191 -14.55 -4.27 -13.73
C LEU A 191 -15.34 -3.29 -14.61
N LEU A 192 -16.59 -2.99 -14.26
CA LEU A 192 -17.42 -2.01 -14.97
C LEU A 192 -16.79 -0.62 -14.95
N VAL A 193 -16.41 -0.14 -13.75
CA VAL A 193 -15.76 1.18 -13.62
C VAL A 193 -14.41 1.20 -14.32
N GLY A 194 -13.57 0.18 -14.15
CA GLY A 194 -12.28 0.07 -14.83
C GLY A 194 -12.42 0.06 -16.35
N TRP A 195 -13.42 -0.65 -16.89
CA TRP A 195 -13.72 -0.66 -18.32
C TRP A 195 -14.19 0.71 -18.81
N LEU A 196 -15.12 1.35 -18.11
CA LEU A 196 -15.63 2.68 -18.45
C LEU A 196 -14.49 3.71 -18.44
N VAL A 197 -13.66 3.71 -17.41
CA VAL A 197 -12.49 4.60 -17.30
C VAL A 197 -11.51 4.35 -18.44
N THR A 198 -11.28 3.09 -18.82
CA THR A 198 -10.41 2.74 -19.96
C THR A 198 -10.96 3.28 -21.28
N LEU A 199 -12.28 3.23 -21.48
CA LEU A 199 -12.94 3.80 -22.67
C LEU A 199 -12.82 5.33 -22.70
N ILE A 200 -13.08 6.00 -21.58
CA ILE A 200 -12.97 7.46 -21.46
C ILE A 200 -11.55 7.92 -21.77
N ARG A 201 -10.54 7.25 -21.22
CA ARG A 201 -9.11 7.57 -21.43
C ARG A 201 -8.66 7.54 -22.88
N ARG A 202 -9.30 6.74 -23.72
CA ARG A 202 -8.97 6.69 -25.17
C ARG A 202 -9.27 8.01 -25.89
N ASN A 203 -10.16 8.81 -25.33
CA ASN A 203 -10.63 10.07 -25.93
C ASN A 203 -10.08 11.31 -25.18
N ILE A 204 -9.26 11.13 -24.15
CA ILE A 204 -8.67 12.23 -23.38
C ILE A 204 -7.23 12.46 -23.86
N ASP A 205 -6.91 13.71 -24.17
CA ASP A 205 -5.58 14.13 -24.60
C ASP A 205 -4.85 14.95 -23.54
N SER A 206 -5.57 15.49 -22.56
CA SER A 206 -5.04 16.33 -21.51
C SER A 206 -4.54 15.52 -20.31
N PRO A 207 -3.26 15.67 -19.91
CA PRO A 207 -2.72 15.01 -18.71
C PRO A 207 -3.46 15.37 -17.42
N LEU A 208 -4.01 16.61 -17.32
CA LEU A 208 -4.77 17.04 -16.16
C LEU A 208 -6.11 16.31 -16.05
N GLU A 209 -6.82 16.13 -17.17
CA GLU A 209 -8.07 15.38 -17.21
C GLU A 209 -7.85 13.90 -16.90
N GLU A 210 -6.77 13.30 -17.43
CA GLU A 210 -6.36 11.94 -17.09
C GLU A 210 -6.02 11.79 -15.60
N GLY A 211 -5.31 12.77 -15.03
CA GLY A 211 -5.01 12.83 -13.60
C GLY A 211 -6.27 12.91 -12.74
N ALA A 212 -7.20 13.80 -13.10
CA ALA A 212 -8.49 13.93 -12.43
C ALA A 212 -9.32 12.64 -12.51
N LEU A 213 -9.36 12.00 -13.67
CA LEU A 213 -10.03 10.70 -13.85
C LEU A 213 -9.36 9.60 -13.01
N SER A 214 -8.03 9.60 -12.92
CA SER A 214 -7.30 8.67 -12.04
C SER A 214 -7.67 8.85 -10.57
N LEU A 215 -7.82 10.11 -10.11
CA LEU A 215 -8.26 10.41 -8.75
C LEU A 215 -9.70 9.95 -8.51
N LEU A 216 -10.60 10.18 -9.45
CA LEU A 216 -12.01 9.82 -9.32
C LEU A 216 -12.23 8.30 -9.29
N THR A 217 -11.42 7.55 -10.01
CA THR A 217 -11.62 6.10 -10.27
C THR A 217 -11.82 5.26 -8.99
N PRO A 218 -10.94 5.31 -7.96
CA PRO A 218 -11.11 4.49 -6.77
C PRO A 218 -12.39 4.82 -6.01
N PHE A 219 -12.75 6.09 -5.91
CA PHE A 219 -13.96 6.52 -5.22
C PHE A 219 -15.22 6.12 -5.99
N ALA A 220 -15.23 6.26 -7.31
CA ALA A 220 -16.34 5.82 -8.15
C ALA A 220 -16.56 4.29 -8.04
N ALA A 221 -15.49 3.50 -8.08
CA ALA A 221 -15.57 2.05 -7.91
C ALA A 221 -16.08 1.66 -6.52
N PHE A 222 -15.56 2.32 -5.48
CA PHE A 222 -15.96 2.07 -4.10
C PHE A 222 -17.45 2.41 -3.87
N LEU A 223 -17.87 3.62 -4.24
CA LEU A 223 -19.24 4.09 -4.04
C LEU A 223 -20.26 3.30 -4.87
N LEU A 224 -19.91 2.96 -6.12
CA LEU A 224 -20.79 2.13 -6.95
C LEU A 224 -21.03 0.77 -6.31
N ALA A 225 -20.00 0.08 -5.83
CA ALA A 225 -20.17 -1.20 -5.18
C ALA A 225 -20.99 -1.08 -3.89
N GLN A 226 -20.71 -0.05 -3.08
CA GLN A 226 -21.37 0.17 -1.80
C GLN A 226 -22.85 0.53 -1.97
N SER A 227 -23.24 1.19 -3.06
CA SER A 227 -24.65 1.49 -3.36
C SER A 227 -25.51 0.24 -3.62
N PHE A 228 -24.86 -0.91 -3.87
CA PHE A 228 -25.50 -2.22 -4.02
C PHE A 228 -25.17 -3.20 -2.87
N ASP A 229 -24.76 -2.70 -1.72
CA ASP A 229 -24.30 -3.49 -0.56
C ASP A 229 -23.18 -4.50 -0.90
N CYS A 230 -22.35 -4.16 -1.91
CA CYS A 230 -21.22 -4.95 -2.35
C CYS A 230 -19.89 -4.40 -1.80
N SER A 231 -18.82 -5.21 -1.86
CA SER A 231 -17.52 -4.82 -1.35
C SER A 231 -16.85 -3.72 -2.19
N GLY A 232 -16.82 -2.49 -1.66
CA GLY A 232 -16.12 -1.37 -2.27
C GLY A 232 -14.62 -1.61 -2.42
N VAL A 233 -14.01 -2.31 -1.45
CA VAL A 233 -12.57 -2.67 -1.49
C VAL A 233 -12.26 -3.57 -2.68
N VAL A 234 -13.06 -4.60 -2.91
CA VAL A 234 -12.90 -5.51 -4.06
C VAL A 234 -13.12 -4.76 -5.38
N ALA A 235 -14.06 -3.81 -5.41
CA ALA A 235 -14.30 -3.00 -6.61
C ALA A 235 -13.11 -2.09 -6.94
N VAL A 236 -12.52 -1.43 -5.95
CA VAL A 236 -11.30 -0.62 -6.14
C VAL A 236 -10.15 -1.49 -6.67
N LEU A 237 -9.92 -2.65 -6.06
CA LEU A 237 -8.90 -3.60 -6.46
C LEU A 237 -9.06 -4.03 -7.92
N MET A 238 -10.27 -4.43 -8.32
CA MET A 238 -10.54 -4.91 -9.68
C MET A 238 -10.43 -3.79 -10.72
N SER A 239 -10.86 -2.57 -10.39
CA SER A 239 -10.68 -1.41 -11.26
C SER A 239 -9.21 -1.07 -11.45
N ALA A 240 -8.40 -1.10 -10.39
CA ALA A 240 -6.96 -0.88 -10.45
C ALA A 240 -6.26 -1.94 -11.31
N PHE A 241 -6.55 -3.23 -11.11
CA PHE A 241 -5.95 -4.30 -11.91
C PHE A 241 -6.31 -4.20 -13.40
N MET A 242 -7.54 -3.81 -13.72
CA MET A 242 -7.94 -3.58 -15.10
C MET A 242 -7.14 -2.44 -15.73
N LEU A 243 -6.97 -1.34 -15.00
CA LEU A 243 -6.16 -0.21 -15.46
C LEU A 243 -4.67 -0.53 -15.53
N THR A 244 -4.14 -1.37 -14.64
CA THR A 244 -2.76 -1.86 -14.72
C THR A 244 -2.54 -2.72 -15.97
N TYR A 245 -3.53 -3.52 -16.35
CA TYR A 245 -3.45 -4.37 -17.53
C TYR A 245 -3.56 -3.58 -18.85
N PHE A 246 -4.51 -2.67 -18.97
CA PHE A 246 -4.73 -1.88 -20.20
C PHE A 246 -3.94 -0.55 -20.22
N GLY A 247 -3.48 -0.07 -19.09
CA GLY A 247 -2.79 1.22 -18.93
C GLY A 247 -1.60 1.44 -19.88
N PRO A 248 -0.70 0.45 -20.07
CA PRO A 248 0.45 0.61 -20.96
C PRO A 248 0.09 1.00 -22.40
N THR A 249 -1.10 0.58 -22.87
CA THR A 249 -1.58 0.85 -24.24
C THR A 249 -2.47 2.08 -24.37
N VAL A 250 -3.00 2.61 -23.26
CA VAL A 250 -4.01 3.67 -23.25
C VAL A 250 -3.49 4.97 -22.62
N ILE A 251 -2.68 4.85 -21.55
CA ILE A 251 -2.19 6.02 -20.80
C ILE A 251 -0.95 6.59 -21.48
N ARG A 252 -0.95 7.89 -21.78
CA ARG A 252 0.19 8.59 -22.37
C ARG A 252 1.34 8.74 -21.37
N ALA A 253 2.58 8.84 -21.86
CA ALA A 253 3.78 8.90 -21.03
C ALA A 253 3.75 10.09 -20.06
N ARG A 254 3.41 11.31 -20.51
CA ARG A 254 3.35 12.51 -19.67
C ARG A 254 2.31 12.38 -18.55
N SER A 255 1.11 11.88 -18.87
CA SER A 255 0.04 11.63 -17.90
C SER A 255 0.45 10.58 -16.87
N ARG A 256 1.19 9.56 -17.30
CA ARG A 256 1.69 8.50 -16.43
C ARG A 256 2.66 9.05 -15.40
N LEU A 257 3.67 9.81 -15.83
CA LEU A 257 4.65 10.44 -14.92
C LEU A 257 3.96 11.35 -13.88
N GLN A 258 3.03 12.20 -14.31
CA GLN A 258 2.29 13.07 -13.39
C GLN A 258 1.42 12.28 -12.41
N ALA A 259 0.74 11.21 -12.89
CA ALA A 259 -0.10 10.38 -12.03
C ALA A 259 0.75 9.63 -10.98
N PHE A 260 1.92 9.10 -11.34
CA PHE A 260 2.81 8.45 -10.38
C PHE A 260 3.26 9.43 -9.30
N ALA A 261 3.79 10.59 -9.67
CA ALA A 261 4.22 11.60 -8.71
C ALA A 261 3.09 12.06 -7.78
N PHE A 262 1.89 12.28 -8.33
CA PHE A 262 0.70 12.65 -7.55
C PHE A 262 0.33 11.57 -6.54
N TRP A 263 0.26 10.30 -6.97
CA TRP A 263 -0.16 9.20 -6.11
C TRP A 263 0.90 8.88 -5.03
N ASP A 264 2.19 9.00 -5.34
CA ASP A 264 3.26 8.82 -4.37
C ASP A 264 3.17 9.84 -3.23
N ILE A 265 2.99 11.13 -3.55
CA ILE A 265 2.79 12.17 -2.54
C ILE A 265 1.49 11.94 -1.77
N THR A 266 0.39 11.64 -2.47
CA THR A 266 -0.93 11.44 -1.85
C THR A 266 -0.91 10.27 -0.87
N THR A 267 -0.39 9.12 -1.29
CA THR A 267 -0.35 7.93 -0.43
C THR A 267 0.66 8.08 0.71
N PHE A 268 1.77 8.78 0.49
CA PHE A 268 2.69 9.15 1.57
C PHE A 268 1.99 9.96 2.67
N LEU A 269 1.24 11.01 2.29
CA LEU A 269 0.51 11.84 3.24
C LEU A 269 -0.64 11.07 3.91
N LEU A 270 -1.41 10.29 3.16
CA LEU A 270 -2.50 9.49 3.70
C LEU A 270 -1.99 8.45 4.69
N ASN A 271 -1.02 7.64 4.32
CA ASN A 271 -0.43 6.63 5.20
C ASN A 271 0.20 7.25 6.44
N GLY A 272 0.98 8.34 6.27
CA GLY A 272 1.57 9.05 7.39
C GLY A 272 0.53 9.61 8.36
N SER A 273 -0.55 10.19 7.82
CA SER A 273 -1.67 10.73 8.61
C SER A 273 -2.37 9.65 9.43
N LEU A 274 -2.54 8.46 8.88
CA LEU A 274 -3.14 7.34 9.60
C LEU A 274 -2.30 6.93 10.81
N TRP A 275 -0.98 6.88 10.68
CA TRP A 275 -0.09 6.60 11.82
C TRP A 275 -0.14 7.69 12.90
N VAL A 276 -0.21 8.96 12.51
CA VAL A 276 -0.41 10.06 13.46
C VAL A 276 -1.77 9.93 14.16
N PHE A 277 -2.83 9.56 13.44
CA PHE A 277 -4.15 9.33 14.04
C PHE A 277 -4.16 8.19 15.04
N VAL A 278 -3.46 7.08 14.78
CA VAL A 278 -3.26 6.03 15.78
C VAL A 278 -2.69 6.62 17.06
N GLY A 279 -1.64 7.44 16.96
CA GLY A 279 -1.02 8.11 18.10
C GLY A 279 -1.98 9.02 18.86
N VAL A 280 -2.69 9.90 18.14
CA VAL A 280 -3.65 10.87 18.73
C VAL A 280 -4.75 10.18 19.54
N GLN A 281 -5.15 8.96 19.15
CA GLN A 281 -6.19 8.21 19.87
C GLN A 281 -5.72 7.60 21.21
N ILE A 282 -4.39 7.45 21.44
CA ILE A 282 -3.85 6.80 22.65
C ILE A 282 -4.31 7.47 23.94
N PRO A 283 -4.07 8.79 24.16
CA PRO A 283 -4.45 9.43 25.41
C PRO A 283 -5.96 9.45 25.65
N GLY A 284 -6.73 9.59 24.57
CA GLY A 284 -8.20 9.55 24.61
C GLY A 284 -8.73 8.17 25.01
N SER A 285 -8.16 7.10 24.47
CA SER A 285 -8.56 5.72 24.79
C SER A 285 -8.29 5.37 26.25
N ILE A 286 -7.11 5.76 26.78
CA ILE A 286 -6.76 5.53 28.19
C ILE A 286 -7.73 6.26 29.13
N ARG A 287 -8.07 7.52 28.83
CA ARG A 287 -9.01 8.31 29.65
C ARG A 287 -10.41 7.71 29.68
N ARG A 288 -10.92 7.24 28.52
CA ARG A 288 -12.27 6.64 28.41
C ARG A 288 -12.39 5.36 29.20
N ILE A 289 -11.39 4.48 29.22
CA ILE A 289 -11.41 3.26 30.03
C ILE A 289 -11.57 3.58 31.53
N GLY A 290 -10.92 4.64 32.01
CA GLY A 290 -11.08 5.09 33.39
C GLY A 290 -12.47 5.66 33.70
N GLN A 291 -13.16 6.22 32.70
CA GLN A 291 -14.48 6.84 32.83
C GLN A 291 -15.63 5.83 32.66
N ASP A 292 -15.50 4.88 31.76
CA ASP A 292 -16.56 3.92 31.39
C ASP A 292 -16.69 2.75 32.39
N HIS A 293 -15.99 2.79 33.53
CA HIS A 293 -16.04 1.76 34.57
C HIS A 293 -15.90 0.34 34.00
N VAL A 294 -14.98 0.16 33.03
CA VAL A 294 -14.67 -1.17 32.50
C VAL A 294 -14.32 -2.11 33.66
N ASP A 295 -14.99 -3.26 33.73
CA ASP A 295 -14.77 -4.25 34.78
C ASP A 295 -13.28 -4.60 34.87
N GLY A 296 -12.69 -4.43 36.07
CA GLY A 296 -11.25 -4.60 36.29
C GLY A 296 -10.35 -3.43 35.90
N GLY A 297 -10.87 -2.33 35.34
CA GLY A 297 -10.16 -1.09 35.03
C GLY A 297 -9.04 -1.24 34.00
N LEU A 298 -8.09 -0.28 33.97
CA LEU A 298 -7.01 -0.22 33.00
C LEU A 298 -6.10 -1.47 33.02
N ARG A 299 -5.88 -2.09 34.17
CA ARG A 299 -5.05 -3.32 34.27
C ARG A 299 -5.66 -4.48 33.49
N HIS A 300 -6.97 -4.67 33.60
CA HIS A 300 -7.70 -5.70 32.88
C HIS A 300 -7.72 -5.42 31.37
N ALA A 301 -7.96 -4.18 30.96
CA ALA A 301 -7.90 -3.77 29.57
C ALA A 301 -6.51 -4.02 28.94
N VAL A 302 -5.42 -3.71 29.66
CA VAL A 302 -4.05 -4.01 29.21
C VAL A 302 -3.82 -5.52 29.12
N PHE A 303 -4.31 -6.30 30.08
CA PHE A 303 -4.19 -7.76 30.03
C PHE A 303 -4.91 -8.36 28.81
N ILE A 304 -6.15 -7.91 28.52
CA ILE A 304 -6.88 -8.29 27.31
C ILE A 304 -6.06 -7.93 26.05
N ALA A 305 -5.53 -6.71 25.97
CA ALA A 305 -4.77 -6.26 24.82
C ALA A 305 -3.49 -7.09 24.59
N LEU A 306 -2.77 -7.44 25.66
CA LEU A 306 -1.58 -8.31 25.58
C LEU A 306 -1.95 -9.74 25.15
N ALA A 307 -2.99 -10.31 25.73
CA ALA A 307 -3.48 -11.65 25.37
C ALA A 307 -3.93 -11.71 23.91
N VAL A 308 -4.72 -10.71 23.48
CA VAL A 308 -5.17 -10.58 22.10
C VAL A 308 -3.99 -10.39 21.15
N THR A 309 -2.98 -9.59 21.50
CA THR A 309 -1.76 -9.43 20.69
C THR A 309 -1.06 -10.79 20.53
N GLY A 310 -0.89 -11.54 21.61
CA GLY A 310 -0.31 -12.88 21.58
C GLY A 310 -1.07 -13.84 20.64
N VAL A 311 -2.39 -13.82 20.72
CA VAL A 311 -3.27 -14.64 19.87
C VAL A 311 -3.19 -14.22 18.40
N VAL A 312 -3.17 -12.92 18.12
CA VAL A 312 -3.02 -12.37 16.76
C VAL A 312 -1.71 -12.82 16.12
N VAL A 313 -0.61 -12.77 16.86
CA VAL A 313 0.70 -13.24 16.38
C VAL A 313 0.70 -14.77 16.24
N ALA A 314 0.25 -15.49 17.23
CA ALA A 314 0.22 -16.94 17.23
C ALA A 314 -0.66 -17.52 16.11
N SER A 315 -1.86 -16.95 15.88
CA SER A 315 -2.78 -17.41 14.82
C SER A 315 -2.11 -17.34 13.44
N ARG A 316 -1.31 -16.32 13.17
CA ARG A 316 -0.58 -16.18 11.92
C ARG A 316 0.49 -17.28 11.72
N PHE A 317 1.25 -17.60 12.78
CA PHE A 317 2.21 -18.70 12.72
C PHE A 317 1.53 -20.04 12.47
N PHE A 318 0.54 -20.37 13.30
CA PHE A 318 -0.17 -21.65 13.18
C PHE A 318 -0.88 -21.80 11.85
N TRP A 319 -1.56 -20.75 11.37
CA TRP A 319 -2.27 -20.78 10.09
C TRP A 319 -1.31 -20.87 8.90
N GLY A 320 -0.18 -20.17 8.94
CA GLY A 320 0.86 -20.25 7.90
C GLY A 320 1.44 -21.66 7.77
N GLU A 321 1.73 -22.35 8.89
CA GLU A 321 2.19 -23.73 8.88
C GLU A 321 1.08 -24.70 8.46
N ALA A 322 -0.16 -24.50 8.94
CA ALA A 322 -1.31 -25.33 8.54
C ALA A 322 -1.60 -25.19 7.04
N THR A 323 -1.59 -23.98 6.50
CA THR A 323 -1.75 -23.70 5.06
C THR A 323 -0.64 -24.36 4.25
N THR A 324 0.61 -24.28 4.72
CA THR A 324 1.75 -24.91 4.06
C THR A 324 1.62 -26.44 4.07
N ALA A 325 1.22 -27.04 5.18
CA ALA A 325 0.99 -28.47 5.29
C ALA A 325 -0.16 -28.92 4.35
N LEU A 326 -1.27 -28.19 4.36
CA LEU A 326 -2.44 -28.47 3.50
C LEU A 326 -2.08 -28.39 2.02
N LEU A 327 -1.40 -27.32 1.60
CA LEU A 327 -0.98 -27.15 0.20
C LEU A 327 0.03 -28.20 -0.25
N ARG A 328 0.89 -28.71 0.63
CA ARG A 328 1.81 -29.82 0.32
C ARG A 328 1.08 -31.14 0.05
N VAL A 329 -0.07 -31.35 0.70
CA VAL A 329 -0.91 -32.54 0.50
C VAL A 329 -1.73 -32.42 -0.79
N ILE A 330 -2.34 -31.24 -1.02
CA ILE A 330 -3.26 -31.01 -2.14
C ILE A 330 -2.50 -30.78 -3.47
N ASP A 331 -1.43 -29.99 -3.45
CA ASP A 331 -0.72 -29.58 -4.67
C ASP A 331 0.63 -30.31 -4.80
N ARG A 332 0.60 -31.41 -5.57
CA ARG A 332 1.77 -32.28 -5.83
C ARG A 332 2.52 -31.95 -7.11
N ARG A 333 2.17 -30.85 -7.80
CA ARG A 333 2.78 -30.47 -9.09
C ARG A 333 4.27 -30.15 -8.92
N GLU A 334 5.11 -30.52 -9.91
CA GLU A 334 6.56 -30.29 -9.90
C GLU A 334 6.92 -28.82 -9.78
N VAL A 335 6.16 -27.94 -10.44
CA VAL A 335 6.32 -26.47 -10.35
C VAL A 335 6.19 -25.96 -8.91
N GLN A 336 5.37 -26.62 -8.08
CA GLN A 336 5.24 -26.26 -6.66
C GLN A 336 6.40 -26.79 -5.81
N ARG A 337 7.05 -27.88 -6.24
CA ARG A 337 8.23 -28.38 -5.51
C ARG A 337 9.42 -27.42 -5.62
N SER A 338 9.65 -26.82 -6.77
CA SER A 338 10.70 -25.80 -6.97
C SER A 338 10.41 -24.48 -6.24
N ARG A 339 9.13 -24.20 -5.94
CA ARG A 339 8.69 -23.00 -5.22
C ARG A 339 8.62 -23.17 -3.70
N ARG A 340 9.06 -24.29 -3.14
CA ARG A 340 9.00 -24.53 -1.69
C ARG A 340 9.92 -23.59 -0.94
N VAL A 341 9.33 -22.88 0.00
CA VAL A 341 10.01 -21.94 0.90
C VAL A 341 10.43 -22.68 2.16
N THR A 342 11.63 -22.40 2.68
CA THR A 342 12.13 -23.00 3.93
C THR A 342 11.31 -22.50 5.13
N TRP A 343 11.34 -23.24 6.25
CA TRP A 343 10.62 -22.83 7.46
C TRP A 343 11.10 -21.46 7.99
N ARG A 344 12.40 -21.16 7.87
CA ARG A 344 12.97 -19.86 8.28
C ARG A 344 12.40 -18.71 7.46
N GLN A 345 12.25 -18.90 6.16
CA GLN A 345 11.67 -17.89 5.27
C GLN A 345 10.17 -17.69 5.56
N ARG A 346 9.43 -18.78 5.91
CA ARG A 346 8.04 -18.67 6.35
C ARG A 346 7.89 -17.90 7.67
N MET A 347 8.87 -18.04 8.58
CA MET A 347 8.89 -17.24 9.81
C MET A 347 8.94 -15.73 9.53
N VAL A 348 9.65 -15.30 8.48
CA VAL A 348 9.67 -13.88 8.08
C VAL A 348 8.28 -13.40 7.69
N THR A 349 7.57 -14.13 6.83
CA THR A 349 6.22 -13.77 6.40
C THR A 349 5.22 -13.84 7.55
N ALA A 350 5.37 -14.79 8.46
CA ALA A 350 4.56 -14.87 9.67
C ALA A 350 4.83 -13.71 10.65
N TRP A 351 6.10 -13.32 10.84
CA TRP A 351 6.48 -12.18 11.68
C TRP A 351 6.10 -10.83 11.08
N ALA A 352 5.99 -10.73 9.75
CA ALA A 352 5.60 -9.52 9.02
C ALA A 352 4.09 -9.23 9.05
N GLY A 353 3.38 -9.67 10.09
CA GLY A 353 1.92 -9.52 10.22
C GLY A 353 1.50 -8.31 11.05
N PHE A 354 1.97 -7.11 10.68
CA PHE A 354 1.57 -5.88 11.37
C PHE A 354 0.06 -5.64 11.28
N ARG A 355 -0.48 -4.97 12.28
CA ARG A 355 -1.82 -4.38 12.23
C ARG A 355 -1.67 -2.90 11.91
N GLY A 356 -2.53 -2.39 11.03
CA GLY A 356 -2.37 -1.06 10.49
C GLY A 356 -3.57 -0.17 10.68
N ALA A 357 -3.58 0.85 9.87
CA ALA A 357 -4.54 1.92 9.89
C ALA A 357 -5.98 1.47 9.58
N VAL A 358 -6.16 0.45 8.74
CA VAL A 358 -7.48 -0.13 8.43
C VAL A 358 -8.17 -0.67 9.69
N SER A 359 -7.40 -1.34 10.58
CA SER A 359 -7.92 -1.80 11.87
C SER A 359 -8.37 -0.63 12.77
N LEU A 360 -7.60 0.47 12.81
CA LEU A 360 -8.01 1.66 13.57
C LEU A 360 -9.26 2.29 12.96
N ALA A 361 -9.29 2.47 11.63
CA ALA A 361 -10.43 3.05 10.94
C ALA A 361 -11.72 2.26 11.19
N ALA A 362 -11.66 0.93 11.10
CA ALA A 362 -12.77 0.05 11.42
C ALA A 362 -13.20 0.17 12.90
N ALA A 363 -12.25 0.24 13.85
CA ALA A 363 -12.57 0.43 15.25
C ALA A 363 -13.28 1.77 15.53
N LEU A 364 -12.87 2.84 14.86
CA LEU A 364 -13.49 4.15 14.98
C LEU A 364 -14.87 4.22 14.31
N ALA A 365 -15.10 3.43 13.26
CA ALA A 365 -16.37 3.32 12.56
C ALA A 365 -17.45 2.50 13.31
N ILE A 366 -17.12 1.92 14.47
CA ILE A 366 -18.11 1.26 15.31
C ILE A 366 -19.17 2.29 15.77
N PRO A 367 -20.46 2.05 15.57
CA PRO A 367 -21.53 2.96 15.99
C PRO A 367 -21.45 3.33 17.47
N LEU A 368 -21.95 4.50 17.83
CA LEU A 368 -22.00 4.94 19.22
C LEU A 368 -23.12 4.24 20.00
N THR A 369 -24.22 3.92 19.30
CA THR A 369 -25.43 3.35 19.88
C THR A 369 -25.93 2.15 19.08
N THR A 370 -26.61 1.25 19.76
CA THR A 370 -27.40 0.16 19.16
C THR A 370 -28.76 0.68 18.66
N HIS A 371 -29.52 -0.12 17.91
CA HIS A 371 -30.86 0.23 17.44
C HIS A 371 -31.83 0.57 18.58
N ASP A 372 -31.62 -0.03 19.76
CA ASP A 372 -32.40 0.23 20.98
C ASP A 372 -32.01 1.54 21.70
N GLY A 373 -31.12 2.34 21.11
CA GLY A 373 -30.64 3.59 21.69
C GLY A 373 -29.65 3.43 22.85
N ARG A 374 -29.22 2.20 23.18
CA ARG A 374 -28.21 1.93 24.20
C ARG A 374 -26.80 2.21 23.64
N ALA A 375 -25.86 2.54 24.51
CA ALA A 375 -24.46 2.65 24.11
C ALA A 375 -23.96 1.31 23.56
N PHE A 376 -23.10 1.35 22.50
CA PHE A 376 -22.51 0.14 21.94
C PHE A 376 -21.61 -0.53 23.02
N PRO A 377 -21.81 -1.83 23.29
CA PRO A 377 -21.10 -2.53 24.36
C PRO A 377 -19.60 -2.54 24.11
N ASP A 378 -18.81 -2.33 25.17
CA ASP A 378 -17.34 -2.39 25.18
C ASP A 378 -16.64 -1.56 24.10
N ARG A 379 -17.30 -0.56 23.48
CA ARG A 379 -16.72 0.22 22.37
C ARG A 379 -15.38 0.85 22.74
N SER A 380 -15.27 1.45 23.93
CA SER A 380 -14.03 2.08 24.38
C SER A 380 -12.91 1.03 24.59
N LEU A 381 -13.27 -0.14 25.09
CA LEU A 381 -12.35 -1.26 25.26
C LEU A 381 -11.86 -1.79 23.91
N ILE A 382 -12.75 -1.94 22.91
CA ILE A 382 -12.36 -2.33 21.54
C ILE A 382 -11.33 -1.36 20.98
N ILE A 383 -11.61 -0.05 21.02
CA ILE A 383 -10.69 0.97 20.48
C ILE A 383 -9.34 0.92 21.19
N PHE A 384 -9.34 0.79 22.53
CA PHE A 384 -8.12 0.69 23.32
C PHE A 384 -7.29 -0.56 22.94
N VAL A 385 -7.92 -1.73 22.90
CA VAL A 385 -7.25 -2.98 22.54
C VAL A 385 -6.66 -2.89 21.12
N VAL A 386 -7.41 -2.35 20.15
CA VAL A 386 -6.94 -2.15 18.77
C VAL A 386 -5.71 -1.25 18.73
N VAL A 387 -5.75 -0.10 19.44
CA VAL A 387 -4.61 0.83 19.49
C VAL A 387 -3.38 0.16 20.11
N VAL A 388 -3.54 -0.57 21.21
CA VAL A 388 -2.43 -1.28 21.88
C VAL A 388 -1.87 -2.39 21.00
N VAL A 389 -2.72 -3.17 20.31
CA VAL A 389 -2.28 -4.23 19.38
C VAL A 389 -1.50 -3.64 18.20
N ILE A 390 -1.98 -2.53 17.61
CA ILE A 390 -1.26 -1.82 16.55
C ILE A 390 0.12 -1.37 17.05
N LEU A 391 0.17 -0.71 18.20
CA LEU A 391 1.41 -0.24 18.83
C LEU A 391 2.41 -1.39 19.04
N LEU A 392 1.97 -2.46 19.67
CA LEU A 392 2.83 -3.60 19.99
C LEU A 392 3.33 -4.29 18.73
N THR A 393 2.46 -4.51 17.74
CA THR A 393 2.88 -5.13 16.48
C THR A 393 3.84 -4.24 15.69
N VAL A 394 3.59 -2.94 15.58
CA VAL A 394 4.48 -2.01 14.87
C VAL A 394 5.81 -1.82 15.59
N ILE A 395 5.80 -1.65 16.92
CA ILE A 395 7.03 -1.45 17.70
C ILE A 395 7.83 -2.75 17.77
N VAL A 396 7.24 -3.85 18.26
CA VAL A 396 7.99 -5.09 18.52
C VAL A 396 8.37 -5.78 17.20
N GLN A 397 7.40 -6.03 16.34
CA GLN A 397 7.68 -6.72 15.08
C GLN A 397 8.46 -5.80 14.12
N GLY A 398 8.14 -4.50 14.06
CA GLY A 398 8.81 -3.54 13.18
C GLY A 398 10.29 -3.37 13.49
N THR A 399 10.66 -3.23 14.75
CA THR A 399 12.07 -3.09 15.16
C THR A 399 12.87 -4.40 15.02
N THR A 400 12.21 -5.55 15.19
CA THR A 400 12.86 -6.87 15.13
C THR A 400 12.86 -7.50 13.73
N LEU A 401 11.97 -7.08 12.83
CA LEU A 401 11.85 -7.64 11.48
C LEU A 401 13.17 -7.64 10.69
N PRO A 402 14.00 -6.57 10.67
CA PRO A 402 15.28 -6.60 9.98
C PRO A 402 16.24 -7.67 10.52
N ALA A 403 16.17 -7.98 11.82
CA ALA A 403 16.95 -9.05 12.43
C ALA A 403 16.45 -10.43 12.01
N VAL A 404 15.12 -10.61 11.96
CA VAL A 404 14.48 -11.85 11.51
C VAL A 404 14.79 -12.13 10.02
N VAL A 405 14.75 -11.09 9.16
CA VAL A 405 15.12 -11.20 7.74
C VAL A 405 16.58 -11.65 7.57
N ARG A 406 17.52 -11.04 8.31
CA ARG A 406 18.95 -11.46 8.29
C ARG A 406 19.13 -12.90 8.76
N TRP A 407 18.45 -13.28 9.85
CA TRP A 407 18.49 -14.65 10.38
C TRP A 407 17.95 -15.68 9.39
N ALA A 408 16.92 -15.32 8.64
CA ALA A 408 16.29 -16.21 7.66
C ALA A 408 17.15 -16.46 6.42
N ARG A 409 18.19 -15.65 6.19
CA ARG A 409 19.08 -15.72 5.02
C ARG A 409 18.26 -15.82 3.73
N MET A 410 17.40 -14.82 3.50
CA MET A 410 16.59 -14.76 2.28
C MET A 410 17.52 -14.70 1.07
N PRO A 411 17.25 -15.49 0.00
CA PRO A 411 18.02 -15.39 -1.24
C PRO A 411 17.84 -14.02 -1.87
N GLU A 412 18.88 -13.51 -2.50
CA GLU A 412 18.78 -12.30 -3.33
C GLU A 412 17.89 -12.59 -4.54
N ASP A 413 17.08 -11.61 -4.92
CA ASP A 413 16.16 -11.75 -6.03
C ASP A 413 16.83 -11.34 -7.34
N VAL A 414 17.57 -12.28 -7.92
CA VAL A 414 18.21 -12.11 -9.24
C VAL A 414 17.18 -12.07 -10.38
N THR A 415 16.01 -12.65 -10.18
CA THR A 415 14.98 -12.81 -11.23
C THR A 415 14.50 -11.46 -11.77
N HIS A 416 14.42 -10.43 -10.91
CA HIS A 416 14.00 -9.10 -11.33
C HIS A 416 15.02 -8.44 -12.27
N ALA A 417 16.30 -8.53 -11.92
CA ALA A 417 17.38 -7.99 -12.75
C ALA A 417 17.44 -8.71 -14.10
N GLU A 418 17.33 -10.06 -14.09
CA GLU A 418 17.31 -10.88 -15.31
C GLU A 418 16.09 -10.56 -16.20
N GLU A 419 14.87 -10.44 -15.61
CA GLU A 419 13.66 -10.06 -16.37
C GLU A 419 13.78 -8.65 -16.96
N LEU A 420 14.30 -7.69 -16.21
CA LEU A 420 14.48 -6.31 -16.63
C LEU A 420 15.47 -6.24 -17.80
N GLN A 421 16.58 -6.94 -17.68
CA GLN A 421 17.60 -7.01 -18.70
C GLN A 421 17.10 -7.69 -19.96
N LEU A 422 16.43 -8.85 -19.84
CA LEU A 422 15.81 -9.51 -20.98
C LEU A 422 14.83 -8.58 -21.73
N ALA A 423 14.01 -7.82 -20.98
CA ALA A 423 13.08 -6.87 -21.56
C ALA A 423 13.80 -5.71 -22.25
N ARG A 424 14.84 -5.15 -21.65
CA ARG A 424 15.67 -4.08 -22.23
C ARG A 424 16.34 -4.56 -23.52
N THR A 425 17.02 -5.70 -23.47
CA THR A 425 17.73 -6.25 -24.63
C THR A 425 16.79 -6.55 -25.78
N ARG A 426 15.67 -7.26 -25.54
CA ARG A 426 14.69 -7.56 -26.59
C ARG A 426 13.96 -6.33 -27.11
N GLY A 427 13.67 -5.37 -26.23
CA GLY A 427 13.03 -4.10 -26.63
C GLY A 427 13.93 -3.29 -27.55
N THR A 428 15.23 -3.18 -27.23
CA THR A 428 16.22 -2.48 -28.06
C THR A 428 16.41 -3.20 -29.40
N GLN A 429 16.48 -4.54 -29.39
CA GLN A 429 16.60 -5.31 -30.64
C GLN A 429 15.36 -5.12 -31.53
N ALA A 430 14.16 -5.18 -30.97
CA ALA A 430 12.92 -4.94 -31.71
C ALA A 430 12.85 -3.53 -32.30
N ALA A 431 13.37 -2.53 -31.58
CA ALA A 431 13.46 -1.14 -32.07
C ALA A 431 14.42 -1.05 -33.30
N LEU A 432 15.60 -1.67 -33.18
CA LEU A 432 16.57 -1.74 -34.28
C LEU A 432 15.98 -2.45 -35.54
N ASP A 433 15.29 -3.57 -35.35
CA ASP A 433 14.66 -4.33 -36.41
C ASP A 433 13.53 -3.55 -37.11
N ALA A 434 12.78 -2.73 -36.36
CA ALA A 434 11.69 -1.90 -36.87
C ALA A 434 12.19 -0.59 -37.54
N LEU A 435 13.40 -0.12 -37.20
CA LEU A 435 13.91 1.19 -37.58
C LEU A 435 13.90 1.43 -39.12
N PRO A 436 14.33 0.48 -40.00
CA PRO A 436 14.31 0.71 -41.44
C PRO A 436 12.89 0.91 -41.98
N SER A 437 11.92 0.14 -41.47
CA SER A 437 10.53 0.22 -41.93
C SER A 437 9.87 1.53 -41.49
N VAL A 438 10.14 1.99 -40.26
CA VAL A 438 9.64 3.25 -39.72
C VAL A 438 10.27 4.43 -40.48
N ALA A 439 11.59 4.41 -40.68
CA ALA A 439 12.29 5.45 -41.44
C ALA A 439 11.75 5.58 -42.87
N SER A 440 11.53 4.45 -43.56
CA SER A 440 10.93 4.43 -44.91
C SER A 440 9.50 5.00 -44.92
N ALA A 441 8.66 4.64 -43.94
CA ALA A 441 7.29 5.12 -43.83
C ALA A 441 7.21 6.64 -43.59
N LEU A 442 8.20 7.22 -42.87
CA LEU A 442 8.30 8.64 -42.57
C LEU A 442 9.09 9.45 -43.60
N GLY A 443 9.64 8.79 -44.63
CA GLY A 443 10.45 9.44 -45.67
C GLY A 443 11.82 9.95 -45.17
N ALA A 444 12.37 9.31 -44.15
CA ALA A 444 13.69 9.66 -43.61
C ALA A 444 14.79 9.29 -44.61
N ASP A 445 15.81 10.16 -44.75
CA ASP A 445 16.97 9.89 -45.59
C ASP A 445 17.90 8.84 -44.93
N GLN A 446 18.83 8.32 -45.77
CA GLN A 446 19.71 7.24 -45.34
C GLN A 446 20.75 7.71 -44.29
N ASP A 447 21.13 8.98 -44.31
CA ASP A 447 22.07 9.55 -43.35
C ASP A 447 21.42 9.66 -41.94
N LEU A 448 20.17 10.09 -41.87
CA LEU A 448 19.39 10.14 -40.65
C LEU A 448 19.16 8.72 -40.07
N LEU A 449 18.83 7.75 -40.96
CA LEU A 449 18.66 6.37 -40.53
C LEU A 449 19.93 5.82 -39.87
N LEU A 450 21.09 6.03 -40.50
CA LEU A 450 22.38 5.56 -39.98
C LEU A 450 22.74 6.21 -38.62
N ARG A 451 22.45 7.51 -38.45
CA ARG A 451 22.70 8.21 -37.18
C ARG A 451 21.83 7.64 -36.04
N ILE A 452 20.54 7.47 -36.31
CA ILE A 452 19.62 6.89 -35.31
C ILE A 452 20.02 5.45 -35.00
N GLN A 453 20.39 4.65 -36.00
CA GLN A 453 20.85 3.29 -35.79
C GLN A 453 22.09 3.23 -34.90
N GLN A 454 23.09 4.08 -35.15
CA GLN A 454 24.30 4.17 -34.31
C GLN A 454 24.00 4.58 -32.89
N GLU A 455 23.02 5.44 -32.67
CA GLU A 455 22.58 5.85 -31.33
C GLU A 455 21.94 4.67 -30.57
N TYR A 456 21.02 3.93 -31.21
CA TYR A 456 20.43 2.73 -30.63
C TYR A 456 21.45 1.61 -30.39
N GLU A 457 22.42 1.41 -31.28
CA GLU A 457 23.50 0.42 -31.11
C GLU A 457 24.42 0.81 -29.95
N LYS A 458 24.75 2.10 -29.74
CA LYS A 458 25.49 2.58 -28.59
C LYS A 458 24.70 2.35 -27.28
N HIS A 459 23.39 2.62 -27.32
CA HIS A 459 22.54 2.37 -26.17
C HIS A 459 22.46 0.86 -25.84
N ALA A 460 22.31 0.01 -26.86
CA ALA A 460 22.34 -1.44 -26.71
C ALA A 460 23.66 -1.94 -26.11
N ALA A 461 24.80 -1.40 -26.56
CA ALA A 461 26.11 -1.72 -26.03
C ALA A 461 26.27 -1.28 -24.57
N LEU A 462 25.72 -0.13 -24.18
CA LEU A 462 25.71 0.33 -22.79
C LEU A 462 24.87 -0.59 -21.87
N VAL A 463 23.70 -1.01 -22.34
CA VAL A 463 22.82 -1.96 -21.64
C VAL A 463 23.51 -3.33 -21.48
N ALA A 464 24.21 -3.80 -22.51
CA ALA A 464 24.97 -5.05 -22.45
C ALA A 464 26.23 -4.93 -21.55
N ALA A 465 26.86 -3.77 -21.47
CA ALA A 465 28.06 -3.52 -20.66
C ALA A 465 27.75 -3.45 -19.15
N GLU A 466 26.49 -3.27 -18.75
CA GLU A 466 26.06 -3.40 -17.34
C GLU A 466 26.28 -4.82 -16.80
N GLU A 467 26.49 -5.82 -17.66
CA GLU A 467 26.80 -7.21 -17.30
C GLU A 467 28.29 -7.47 -17.01
N CYS A 468 29.19 -6.63 -17.49
CA CYS A 468 30.61 -6.87 -17.31
C CYS A 468 31.09 -6.28 -15.99
N PRO A 469 31.71 -7.09 -15.09
CA PRO A 469 32.28 -6.60 -13.84
C PRO A 469 33.54 -5.75 -14.02
N ASP A 470 33.86 -5.31 -15.25
CA ASP A 470 34.95 -4.37 -15.50
C ASP A 470 34.60 -2.99 -14.96
N GLY A 471 35.07 -2.71 -13.74
CA GLY A 471 34.87 -1.44 -13.03
C GLY A 471 35.20 -0.18 -13.84
N GLN A 472 36.05 -0.28 -14.87
CA GLN A 472 36.43 0.84 -15.73
C GLN A 472 35.28 1.36 -16.61
N LEU A 473 34.35 0.49 -17.05
CA LEU A 473 33.18 0.92 -17.84
C LEU A 473 32.11 1.57 -16.98
N ALA A 474 31.88 1.06 -15.77
CA ALA A 474 30.96 1.65 -14.80
C ALA A 474 31.47 3.04 -14.36
N ASP A 475 32.76 3.19 -14.04
CA ASP A 475 33.39 4.46 -13.68
C ASP A 475 33.30 5.48 -14.83
N ARG A 476 33.47 5.04 -16.08
CA ARG A 476 33.36 5.92 -17.25
C ARG A 476 31.91 6.39 -17.48
N LYS A 477 30.90 5.51 -17.28
CA LYS A 477 29.48 5.87 -17.36
C LYS A 477 29.12 6.91 -16.29
N ASP A 478 29.55 6.68 -15.05
CA ASP A 478 29.32 7.62 -13.97
C ASP A 478 30.04 8.97 -14.19
N LEU A 479 31.23 8.94 -14.75
CA LEU A 479 31.94 10.16 -15.13
C LEU A 479 31.20 10.95 -16.21
N VAL A 480 30.72 10.29 -17.28
CA VAL A 480 29.92 10.91 -18.36
C VAL A 480 28.65 11.53 -17.77
N ARG A 481 27.93 10.80 -16.94
CA ARG A 481 26.73 11.28 -16.22
C ARG A 481 27.04 12.56 -15.42
N ARG A 482 28.08 12.53 -14.59
CA ARG A 482 28.49 13.67 -13.77
C ARG A 482 28.90 14.89 -14.63
N VAL A 483 29.53 14.67 -15.77
CA VAL A 483 29.85 15.74 -16.71
C VAL A 483 28.57 16.37 -17.27
N HIS A 484 27.61 15.57 -17.70
CA HIS A 484 26.33 16.06 -18.23
C HIS A 484 25.56 16.86 -17.16
N LEU A 485 25.45 16.32 -15.94
CA LEU A 485 24.82 17.03 -14.81
C LEU A 485 25.53 18.34 -14.48
N GLY A 486 26.86 18.36 -14.53
CA GLY A 486 27.65 19.59 -14.32
C GLY A 486 27.41 20.64 -15.42
N VAL A 487 27.30 20.22 -16.67
CA VAL A 487 26.96 21.13 -17.79
C VAL A 487 25.55 21.68 -17.64
N LEU A 488 24.59 20.83 -17.24
CA LEU A 488 23.21 21.20 -17.02
C LEU A 488 23.08 22.24 -15.87
N ASP A 489 23.86 22.08 -14.81
CA ASP A 489 23.92 23.06 -13.71
C ASP A 489 24.48 24.43 -14.16
N HIS A 490 25.45 24.44 -15.07
CA HIS A 490 25.91 25.68 -15.70
C HIS A 490 24.82 26.36 -16.55
N LYS A 491 24.10 25.56 -17.37
CA LYS A 491 22.97 26.02 -18.18
C LYS A 491 21.88 26.67 -17.31
N ARG A 492 21.53 26.02 -16.18
CA ARG A 492 20.54 26.55 -15.20
C ARG A 492 20.98 27.87 -14.60
N ARG A 493 22.26 27.99 -14.22
CA ARG A 493 22.80 29.25 -13.66
C ARG A 493 22.75 30.40 -14.65
N GLU A 494 23.10 30.15 -15.90
CA GLU A 494 23.06 31.16 -16.95
C GLU A 494 21.62 31.63 -17.24
N ILE A 495 20.69 30.73 -17.40
CA ILE A 495 19.27 31.03 -17.63
C ILE A 495 18.69 31.84 -16.44
N THR A 496 19.06 31.46 -15.21
CA THR A 496 18.67 32.21 -14.01
C THR A 496 19.28 33.60 -13.99
N ALA A 497 20.52 33.76 -14.45
CA ALA A 497 21.18 35.05 -14.57
C ALA A 497 20.50 35.97 -15.61
N LEU A 498 20.07 35.42 -16.75
CA LEU A 498 19.29 36.15 -17.76
C LEU A 498 17.97 36.68 -17.18
N ARG A 499 17.27 35.92 -16.37
CA ARG A 499 16.07 36.36 -15.66
C ARG A 499 16.39 37.49 -14.67
N ASN A 500 17.45 37.35 -13.88
CA ASN A 500 17.86 38.36 -12.91
C ASN A 500 18.29 39.67 -13.57
N GLN A 501 18.76 39.62 -14.82
CA GLN A 501 19.07 40.76 -15.65
C GLN A 501 17.85 41.35 -16.38
N ASN A 502 16.64 40.81 -16.15
CA ASN A 502 15.39 41.18 -16.82
C ASN A 502 15.44 40.97 -18.36
N LEU A 503 16.26 40.04 -18.85
CA LEU A 503 16.34 39.70 -20.28
C LEU A 503 15.31 38.65 -20.66
N ILE A 504 14.85 37.85 -19.72
CA ILE A 504 13.75 36.87 -19.88
C ILE A 504 12.76 36.99 -18.72
N ASP A 505 11.50 36.64 -18.99
CA ASP A 505 10.42 36.61 -18.00
C ASP A 505 10.45 35.32 -17.17
N ASP A 506 9.83 35.36 -15.98
CA ASP A 506 9.66 34.17 -15.11
C ASP A 506 8.92 33.04 -15.78
N ILE A 507 8.02 33.30 -16.75
CA ILE A 507 7.29 32.28 -17.52
C ILE A 507 8.28 31.53 -18.42
N VAL A 508 9.14 32.28 -19.15
CA VAL A 508 10.16 31.69 -20.01
C VAL A 508 11.19 30.90 -19.21
N LEU A 509 11.57 31.40 -18.03
CA LEU A 509 12.44 30.67 -17.12
C LEU A 509 11.83 29.32 -16.75
N ARG A 510 10.53 29.31 -16.42
CA ARG A 510 9.82 28.06 -16.02
C ARG A 510 9.74 27.05 -17.15
N GLU A 511 9.45 27.48 -18.37
CA GLU A 511 9.43 26.62 -19.54
C GLU A 511 10.81 25.96 -19.79
N LEU A 512 11.88 26.76 -19.71
CA LEU A 512 13.24 26.24 -19.86
C LEU A 512 13.68 25.35 -18.69
N GLN A 513 13.18 25.61 -17.47
CA GLN A 513 13.41 24.73 -16.33
C GLN A 513 12.73 23.37 -16.53
N GLU A 514 11.49 23.32 -17.02
CA GLU A 514 10.82 22.04 -17.34
C GLU A 514 11.63 21.23 -18.36
N GLU A 515 12.18 21.85 -19.40
CA GLU A 515 13.03 21.17 -20.38
C GLU A 515 14.29 20.58 -19.73
N MET A 516 14.98 21.38 -18.91
CA MET A 516 16.20 20.95 -18.21
C MET A 516 15.93 19.88 -17.17
N ASP A 517 14.78 19.92 -16.49
CA ASP A 517 14.37 18.90 -15.52
C ASP A 517 14.08 17.56 -16.20
N PHE A 518 13.50 17.56 -17.40
CA PHE A 518 13.37 16.36 -18.22
C PHE A 518 14.74 15.77 -18.63
N GLU A 519 15.69 16.64 -19.03
CA GLU A 519 17.05 16.24 -19.37
C GLU A 519 17.77 15.64 -18.15
N GLU A 520 17.61 16.25 -16.96
CA GLU A 520 18.19 15.74 -15.71
C GLU A 520 17.59 14.39 -15.29
N VAL A 521 16.28 14.24 -15.34
CA VAL A 521 15.59 12.97 -15.01
C VAL A 521 16.04 11.82 -15.91
N GLN A 522 16.34 12.09 -17.20
CA GLN A 522 16.90 11.09 -18.10
C GLN A 522 18.32 10.66 -17.73
N LEU A 523 19.08 11.54 -17.09
CA LEU A 523 20.46 11.28 -16.66
C LEU A 523 20.54 10.64 -15.27
N LEU A 524 19.50 10.78 -14.43
CA LEU A 524 19.43 10.15 -13.11
C LEU A 524 19.14 8.64 -13.24
N ASP A 525 19.85 7.84 -12.48
CA ASP A 525 19.58 6.40 -12.40
C ASP A 525 18.39 6.17 -11.45
N PRO A 526 17.41 5.32 -11.81
CA PRO A 526 16.31 4.97 -10.92
C PRO A 526 16.71 4.34 -9.59
N SER A 527 17.98 3.98 -9.41
CA SER A 527 18.55 3.44 -8.18
C SER A 527 19.11 4.52 -7.23
N ASP A 528 19.15 5.79 -7.63
CA ASP A 528 19.72 6.89 -6.84
C ASP A 528 18.68 7.49 -5.84
N ASP A 529 17.38 7.10 -5.89
CA ASP A 529 16.32 7.41 -4.92
C ASP A 529 16.16 6.26 -3.88
#